data_987bb62e5438712398cd21cf77875bb2
#
_entry.id   987bb62e5438712398cd21cf77875bb2
#
_cell.length_a   1.000
_cell.length_b   1.000
_cell.length_c   1.000
_cell.angle_alpha   90.00
_cell.angle_beta   90.00
_cell.angle_gamma   90.00
#
_symmetry.space_group_name_H-M   'P 1'
#
loop_
_entity.id
_entity.type
_entity.pdbx_description
1 polymer ?
#
loop_
_entity_poly.entity_id
_entity_poly.type
_entity_poly.pdbx_seq_one_letter_code
_entity_poly.pdbx_strand_id
1 'polypeptide(L)'
;MALSQMMQQYLEVKDKYKDALIFYRLGDFYEMFFDDAVTASKELDLTLTGRDCGLSERAPMCGVPYHAVDTYIAKLLAKGYKVVICEQMTKPGDQKGLVVRKVVREVTPGTRIDSVMLDGDKNNYLMSAYLSDDGKAGVSWTDISTGEFQNLLIDSQLNLKLNEILSRVSPAEIICNSKMKVRSNQLSLVRYGGIYKFSQYSDDAFSYDNAFEKVKAVLKNFSMFDGKPECVCSAGALLDYIEKTQKRTLKHIKSGEFDDAEQYMTIDANARRTLELMSSSGGKTSGSLIKIIDNTSTSMGARMLKKWLEKPSLDIGEINRRLDAV
;
A
#
# COMPACT_ATOMS: atom_id res chain seq x y z
N MET A 1 23.21 19.01 29.57
CA MET A 1 23.72 18.76 28.19
C MET A 1 22.52 18.76 27.25
N ALA A 2 22.62 19.37 26.10
CA ALA A 2 21.51 19.44 25.14
C ALA A 2 21.78 18.48 23.98
N LEU A 3 20.74 17.91 23.42
CA LEU A 3 20.83 17.07 22.20
C LEU A 3 21.51 17.86 21.07
N SER A 4 22.35 17.18 20.29
CA SER A 4 22.95 17.76 19.10
C SER A 4 21.89 18.23 18.11
N GLN A 5 22.16 19.30 17.36
CA GLN A 5 21.22 19.87 16.38
C GLN A 5 20.72 18.83 15.35
N MET A 6 21.58 17.89 14.97
CA MET A 6 21.21 16.81 14.07
C MET A 6 20.17 15.87 14.69
N MET A 7 20.34 15.50 15.97
CA MET A 7 19.39 14.64 16.66
C MET A 7 18.06 15.35 16.93
N GLN A 8 18.09 16.66 17.17
CA GLN A 8 16.85 17.46 17.23
C GLN A 8 16.08 17.41 15.93
N GLN A 9 16.75 17.62 14.77
CA GLN A 9 16.10 17.46 13.45
C GLN A 9 15.52 16.04 13.24
N TYR A 10 16.25 15.00 13.67
CA TYR A 10 15.75 13.64 13.56
C TYR A 10 14.46 13.45 14.37
N LEU A 11 14.42 13.92 15.61
CA LEU A 11 13.25 13.81 16.48
C LEU A 11 12.08 14.65 15.96
N GLU A 12 12.30 15.82 15.36
CA GLU A 12 11.25 16.61 14.70
C GLU A 12 10.60 15.86 13.54
N VAL A 13 11.39 15.07 12.78
CA VAL A 13 10.87 14.20 11.74
C VAL A 13 10.10 13.04 12.38
N LYS A 14 10.67 12.40 13.42
CA LYS A 14 10.04 11.27 14.12
C LYS A 14 8.69 11.64 14.73
N ASP A 15 8.57 12.83 15.30
CA ASP A 15 7.31 13.32 15.88
C ASP A 15 6.17 13.41 14.85
N LYS A 16 6.50 13.72 13.60
CA LYS A 16 5.53 13.76 12.49
C LYS A 16 5.19 12.37 11.94
N TYR A 17 6.11 11.39 12.07
CA TYR A 17 6.00 10.05 11.50
C TYR A 17 6.22 8.97 12.58
N LYS A 18 5.44 9.04 13.66
CA LYS A 18 5.59 8.20 14.87
C LYS A 18 5.53 6.70 14.60
N ASP A 19 4.73 6.29 13.62
CA ASP A 19 4.47 4.89 13.23
C ASP A 19 5.39 4.37 12.11
N ALA A 20 6.36 5.16 11.67
CA ALA A 20 7.30 4.79 10.61
C ALA A 20 8.75 4.75 11.10
N LEU A 21 9.57 3.91 10.49
CA LEU A 21 11.02 3.88 10.70
C LEU A 21 11.69 4.95 9.84
N ILE A 22 12.50 5.81 10.45
CA ILE A 22 13.15 6.93 9.76
C ILE A 22 14.51 6.49 9.23
N PHE A 23 14.65 6.45 7.91
CA PHE A 23 15.91 6.28 7.21
C PHE A 23 16.53 7.64 6.93
N TYR A 24 17.47 8.04 7.79
CA TYR A 24 18.03 9.38 7.83
C TYR A 24 19.38 9.43 7.12
N ARG A 25 19.50 10.13 6.00
CA ARG A 25 20.71 10.19 5.18
C ARG A 25 21.86 10.89 5.87
N LEU A 26 22.99 10.18 6.00
CA LEU A 26 24.25 10.70 6.56
C LEU A 26 25.41 10.17 5.71
N GLY A 27 25.91 11.02 4.79
CA GLY A 27 26.93 10.61 3.84
C GLY A 27 26.47 9.45 2.97
N ASP A 28 27.21 8.35 3.00
CA ASP A 28 26.92 7.14 2.20
C ASP A 28 25.99 6.13 2.89
N PHE A 29 25.42 6.50 4.05
CA PHE A 29 24.54 5.65 4.80
C PHE A 29 23.17 6.29 5.03
N TYR A 30 22.16 5.42 5.19
CA TYR A 30 20.95 5.77 5.93
C TYR A 30 21.09 5.22 7.32
N GLU A 31 21.04 6.10 8.31
CA GLU A 31 21.14 5.77 9.71
C GLU A 31 19.78 5.90 10.39
N MET A 32 19.52 5.00 11.33
CA MET A 32 18.35 4.98 12.20
C MET A 32 18.82 5.17 13.62
N PHE A 33 18.02 5.85 14.45
CA PHE A 33 18.38 6.19 15.82
C PHE A 33 17.29 5.79 16.81
N PHE A 34 17.67 5.70 18.09
CA PHE A 34 16.77 5.40 19.21
C PHE A 34 15.97 4.10 18.96
N ASP A 35 14.66 4.13 19.20
CA ASP A 35 13.77 2.97 19.04
C ASP A 35 13.71 2.46 17.61
N ASP A 36 13.87 3.34 16.62
CA ASP A 36 13.96 2.94 15.22
C ASP A 36 15.18 2.07 14.96
N ALA A 37 16.32 2.41 15.58
CA ALA A 37 17.55 1.63 15.45
C ALA A 37 17.41 0.25 16.11
N VAL A 38 16.81 0.18 17.29
CA VAL A 38 16.58 -1.08 18.00
C VAL A 38 15.66 -1.98 17.18
N THR A 39 14.57 -1.42 16.65
CA THR A 39 13.62 -2.16 15.80
C THR A 39 14.27 -2.63 14.50
N ALA A 40 14.92 -1.73 13.77
CA ALA A 40 15.53 -2.04 12.49
C ALA A 40 16.69 -3.03 12.62
N SER A 41 17.52 -2.90 13.67
CA SER A 41 18.60 -3.84 13.98
C SER A 41 18.07 -5.26 14.13
N LYS A 42 17.00 -5.45 14.90
CA LYS A 42 16.37 -6.75 15.11
C LYS A 42 15.72 -7.31 13.84
N GLU A 43 14.99 -6.46 13.11
CA GLU A 43 14.21 -6.91 11.96
C GLU A 43 15.06 -7.19 10.69
N LEU A 44 16.20 -6.51 10.57
CA LEU A 44 17.10 -6.58 9.43
C LEU A 44 18.41 -7.33 9.72
N ASP A 45 18.59 -7.80 10.95
CA ASP A 45 19.83 -8.45 11.43
C ASP A 45 21.06 -7.53 11.24
N LEU A 46 20.93 -6.26 11.69
CA LEU A 46 21.99 -5.27 11.64
C LEU A 46 22.67 -5.11 12.99
N THR A 47 23.95 -4.78 12.98
CA THR A 47 24.70 -4.47 14.20
C THR A 47 24.16 -3.20 14.83
N LEU A 48 23.69 -3.29 16.07
CA LEU A 48 23.32 -2.14 16.88
C LEU A 48 24.57 -1.53 17.48
N THR A 49 24.81 -0.26 17.21
CA THR A 49 25.92 0.53 17.72
C THR A 49 25.40 1.74 18.51
N GLY A 50 26.27 2.67 18.89
CA GLY A 50 25.86 3.91 19.53
C GLY A 50 26.54 5.11 18.88
N ARG A 51 25.80 6.21 18.77
CA ARG A 51 26.30 7.51 18.28
C ARG A 51 26.25 8.55 19.37
N ASP A 52 27.27 9.41 19.41
CA ASP A 52 27.25 10.59 20.28
C ASP A 52 26.08 11.52 19.86
N CYS A 53 25.22 11.80 20.80
CA CYS A 53 24.02 12.61 20.62
C CYS A 53 24.05 13.93 21.42
N GLY A 54 25.16 14.23 22.11
CA GLY A 54 25.33 15.39 23.00
C GLY A 54 24.82 15.15 24.43
N LEU A 55 24.35 13.97 24.75
CA LEU A 55 23.99 13.53 26.11
C LEU A 55 25.11 12.67 26.68
N SER A 56 25.01 12.33 27.97
CA SER A 56 25.96 11.43 28.66
C SER A 56 25.94 10.00 28.09
N GLU A 57 24.79 9.56 27.59
CA GLU A 57 24.61 8.26 26.95
C GLU A 57 24.59 8.42 25.44
N ARG A 58 25.17 7.43 24.74
CA ARG A 58 25.14 7.38 23.28
C ARG A 58 23.76 6.92 22.82
N ALA A 59 23.20 7.58 21.81
CA ALA A 59 21.96 7.13 21.18
C ALA A 59 22.18 5.79 20.45
N PRO A 60 21.33 4.77 20.67
CA PRO A 60 21.32 3.57 19.84
C PRO A 60 21.26 3.94 18.36
N MET A 61 22.08 3.28 17.53
CA MET A 61 22.17 3.55 16.10
C MET A 61 22.46 2.28 15.33
N CYS A 62 21.81 2.10 14.20
CA CYS A 62 22.21 1.19 13.14
C CYS A 62 22.12 1.90 11.77
N GLY A 63 22.73 1.33 10.74
CA GLY A 63 22.72 1.96 9.42
C GLY A 63 22.91 0.96 8.29
N VAL A 64 22.47 1.36 7.12
CA VAL A 64 22.59 0.60 5.87
C VAL A 64 23.22 1.47 4.77
N PRO A 65 24.04 0.91 3.86
CA PRO A 65 24.58 1.65 2.74
C PRO A 65 23.46 2.17 1.83
N TYR A 66 23.55 3.41 1.36
CA TYR A 66 22.48 4.04 0.58
C TYR A 66 22.17 3.31 -0.72
N HIS A 67 23.18 2.75 -1.38
CA HIS A 67 23.01 2.02 -2.64
C HIS A 67 22.31 0.67 -2.48
N ALA A 68 22.23 0.13 -1.27
CA ALA A 68 21.55 -1.15 -0.96
C ALA A 68 20.22 -0.95 -0.22
N VAL A 69 19.80 0.28 0.02
CA VAL A 69 18.66 0.64 0.88
C VAL A 69 17.36 -0.03 0.47
N ASP A 70 17.09 -0.16 -0.83
CA ASP A 70 15.83 -0.72 -1.35
C ASP A 70 15.60 -2.16 -0.91
N THR A 71 16.66 -2.97 -0.82
CA THR A 71 16.59 -4.35 -0.33
C THR A 71 16.19 -4.41 1.16
N TYR A 72 16.71 -3.49 1.97
CA TYR A 72 16.37 -3.42 3.38
C TYR A 72 14.96 -2.88 3.60
N ILE A 73 14.55 -1.87 2.84
CA ILE A 73 13.18 -1.33 2.87
C ILE A 73 12.20 -2.45 2.47
N ALA A 74 12.46 -3.21 1.41
CA ALA A 74 11.60 -4.31 0.99
C ALA A 74 11.36 -5.33 2.11
N LYS A 75 12.39 -5.68 2.90
CA LYS A 75 12.28 -6.58 4.05
C LYS A 75 11.37 -6.02 5.16
N LEU A 76 11.49 -4.73 5.45
CA LEU A 76 10.66 -4.06 6.46
C LEU A 76 9.20 -3.98 6.02
N LEU A 77 8.97 -3.59 4.75
CA LEU A 77 7.62 -3.53 4.17
C LEU A 77 6.93 -4.90 4.15
N ALA A 78 7.67 -5.96 3.86
CA ALA A 78 7.14 -7.33 3.91
C ALA A 78 6.68 -7.74 5.32
N LYS A 79 7.26 -7.14 6.36
CA LYS A 79 6.88 -7.32 7.76
C LYS A 79 5.82 -6.31 8.24
N GLY A 80 5.34 -5.44 7.33
CA GLY A 80 4.27 -4.47 7.60
C GLY A 80 4.73 -3.15 8.21
N TYR A 81 6.03 -2.88 8.28
CA TYR A 81 6.55 -1.59 8.71
C TYR A 81 6.41 -0.54 7.61
N LYS A 82 6.24 0.72 8.01
CA LYS A 82 6.37 1.89 7.14
C LYS A 82 7.77 2.47 7.26
N VAL A 83 8.29 3.04 6.18
CA VAL A 83 9.63 3.65 6.15
C VAL A 83 9.54 5.06 5.60
N VAL A 84 10.18 6.01 6.26
CA VAL A 84 10.31 7.40 5.82
C VAL A 84 11.74 7.66 5.39
N ILE A 85 11.93 8.10 4.16
CA ILE A 85 13.24 8.43 3.59
C ILE A 85 13.48 9.92 3.76
N CYS A 86 14.54 10.27 4.49
CA CYS A 86 14.98 11.63 4.74
C CYS A 86 16.31 11.87 4.06
N GLU A 87 16.32 12.72 3.02
CA GLU A 87 17.49 13.03 2.20
C GLU A 87 18.19 14.33 2.59
N GLN A 88 19.50 14.36 2.36
CA GLN A 88 20.30 15.57 2.43
C GLN A 88 19.99 16.47 1.22
N MET A 89 19.53 17.70 1.49
CA MET A 89 19.21 18.68 0.46
C MET A 89 20.40 19.55 0.05
N THR A 90 21.44 19.62 0.90
CA THR A 90 22.67 20.39 0.69
C THR A 90 23.89 19.50 0.80
N LYS A 91 24.90 19.72 -0.04
CA LYS A 91 26.17 18.98 0.07
C LYS A 91 26.92 19.45 1.32
N PRO A 92 27.66 18.56 2.01
CA PRO A 92 28.55 18.96 3.06
C PRO A 92 29.58 19.97 2.51
N GLY A 93 29.63 21.17 3.08
CA GLY A 93 30.54 22.25 2.65
C GLY A 93 29.93 23.38 1.84
N ASP A 94 28.73 23.20 1.26
CA ASP A 94 28.07 24.25 0.46
C ASP A 94 27.49 25.41 1.31
N GLN A 95 27.28 25.18 2.62
CA GLN A 95 26.80 26.19 3.55
C GLN A 95 27.52 26.09 4.90
N LYS A 96 27.80 27.26 5.52
CA LYS A 96 28.20 27.32 6.93
C LYS A 96 26.98 27.01 7.80
N GLY A 97 26.92 25.78 8.35
CA GLY A 97 25.83 25.38 9.24
C GLY A 97 25.42 23.93 9.12
N LEU A 98 24.28 23.59 9.74
CA LEU A 98 23.72 22.24 9.73
C LEU A 98 23.18 21.89 8.35
N VAL A 99 23.54 20.71 7.87
CA VAL A 99 23.01 20.15 6.62
C VAL A 99 21.49 19.99 6.74
N VAL A 100 20.77 20.66 5.84
CA VAL A 100 19.29 20.59 5.79
C VAL A 100 18.86 19.24 5.21
N ARG A 101 17.98 18.55 5.93
CA ARG A 101 17.39 17.29 5.50
C ARG A 101 15.88 17.43 5.40
N LYS A 102 15.30 16.78 4.41
CA LYS A 102 13.84 16.77 4.19
C LYS A 102 13.35 15.36 3.92
N VAL A 103 12.15 15.08 4.37
CA VAL A 103 11.43 13.86 3.99
C VAL A 103 11.07 13.98 2.51
N VAL A 104 11.61 13.06 1.71
CA VAL A 104 11.38 13.01 0.26
C VAL A 104 10.34 11.96 -0.12
N ARG A 105 10.15 10.94 0.71
CA ARG A 105 9.23 9.84 0.42
C ARG A 105 8.84 9.11 1.71
N GLU A 106 7.59 8.70 1.77
CA GLU A 106 7.10 7.70 2.72
C GLU A 106 6.79 6.43 1.93
N VAL A 107 7.40 5.31 2.32
CA VAL A 107 7.21 4.01 1.67
C VAL A 107 6.41 3.12 2.59
N THR A 108 5.25 2.70 2.11
CA THR A 108 4.34 1.81 2.83
C THR A 108 4.14 0.50 2.06
N PRO A 109 3.59 -0.57 2.67
CA PRO A 109 3.37 -1.83 1.97
C PRO A 109 2.58 -1.69 0.66
N GLY A 110 1.60 -0.78 0.61
CA GLY A 110 0.75 -0.54 -0.57
C GLY A 110 1.31 0.45 -1.58
N THR A 111 2.33 1.23 -1.21
CA THR A 111 2.88 2.29 -2.07
C THR A 111 4.24 1.96 -2.69
N ARG A 112 4.58 0.68 -2.80
CA ARG A 112 5.80 0.21 -3.48
C ARG A 112 5.70 0.44 -4.99
N ILE A 113 6.73 1.02 -5.60
CA ILE A 113 6.81 1.29 -7.04
C ILE A 113 8.06 0.66 -7.65
N ASP A 114 9.14 0.52 -6.88
CA ASP A 114 10.45 0.11 -7.39
C ASP A 114 10.46 -1.39 -7.73
N SER A 115 11.02 -1.73 -8.88
CA SER A 115 11.07 -3.11 -9.40
C SER A 115 11.80 -4.10 -8.48
N VAL A 116 12.73 -3.60 -7.66
CA VAL A 116 13.45 -4.41 -6.64
C VAL A 116 12.53 -4.81 -5.49
N MET A 117 11.45 -4.02 -5.25
CA MET A 117 10.50 -4.22 -4.15
C MET A 117 9.23 -4.96 -4.57
N LEU A 118 9.03 -5.16 -5.88
CA LEU A 118 7.83 -5.79 -6.44
C LEU A 118 8.18 -7.14 -7.08
N ASP A 119 7.37 -8.16 -6.78
CA ASP A 119 7.30 -9.36 -7.62
C ASP A 119 6.66 -8.94 -8.96
N GLY A 120 7.40 -9.04 -10.08
CA GLY A 120 6.92 -8.60 -11.39
C GLY A 120 5.56 -9.19 -11.79
N ASP A 121 5.25 -10.39 -11.30
CA ASP A 121 4.06 -11.17 -11.65
C ASP A 121 2.86 -10.92 -10.72
N LYS A 122 3.02 -10.07 -9.68
CA LYS A 122 1.97 -9.79 -8.70
C LYS A 122 1.64 -8.32 -8.66
N ASN A 123 0.35 -8.02 -8.56
CA ASN A 123 -0.13 -6.68 -8.28
C ASN A 123 0.14 -6.32 -6.83
N ASN A 124 0.44 -5.04 -6.58
CA ASN A 124 0.60 -4.49 -5.23
C ASN A 124 -0.53 -3.50 -4.94
N TYR A 125 -1.68 -4.04 -4.54
CA TYR A 125 -2.86 -3.21 -4.33
C TYR A 125 -2.82 -2.44 -3.02
N LEU A 126 -3.04 -1.14 -3.11
CA LEU A 126 -3.43 -0.25 -2.02
C LEU A 126 -4.94 -0.06 -2.08
N MET A 127 -5.62 -0.25 -0.97
CA MET A 127 -7.08 -0.15 -0.86
C MET A 127 -7.49 0.94 0.11
N SER A 128 -8.59 1.61 -0.20
CA SER A 128 -9.30 2.55 0.67
C SER A 128 -10.71 2.02 0.91
N ALA A 129 -11.19 2.10 2.15
CA ALA A 129 -12.53 1.69 2.53
C ALA A 129 -13.21 2.80 3.39
N TYR A 130 -14.32 3.30 2.90
CA TYR A 130 -15.15 4.29 3.56
C TYR A 130 -16.46 3.67 4.01
N LEU A 131 -16.88 3.94 5.23
CA LEU A 131 -18.19 3.56 5.77
C LEU A 131 -18.99 4.82 6.09
N SER A 132 -20.16 4.95 5.48
CA SER A 132 -21.11 6.04 5.70
C SER A 132 -22.00 5.81 6.94
N ASP A 133 -22.80 6.81 7.32
CA ASP A 133 -23.71 6.74 8.46
C ASP A 133 -24.90 5.80 8.21
N ASP A 134 -25.35 5.68 6.97
CA ASP A 134 -26.44 4.80 6.55
C ASP A 134 -26.00 3.33 6.36
N GLY A 135 -24.73 3.02 6.65
CA GLY A 135 -24.20 1.66 6.61
C GLY A 135 -23.73 1.18 5.24
N LYS A 136 -23.77 2.03 4.21
CA LYS A 136 -23.17 1.75 2.92
C LYS A 136 -21.65 1.96 2.97
N ALA A 137 -20.92 1.26 2.12
CA ALA A 137 -19.47 1.45 2.02
C ALA A 137 -19.01 1.63 0.59
N GLY A 138 -18.08 2.58 0.41
CA GLY A 138 -17.28 2.70 -0.80
C GLY A 138 -15.93 2.05 -0.60
N VAL A 139 -15.53 1.23 -1.56
CA VAL A 139 -14.20 0.61 -1.57
C VAL A 139 -13.51 0.95 -2.88
N SER A 140 -12.30 1.48 -2.79
CA SER A 140 -11.48 1.79 -3.97
C SER A 140 -10.10 1.18 -3.81
N TRP A 141 -9.53 0.65 -4.89
CA TRP A 141 -8.17 0.11 -4.85
C TRP A 141 -7.41 0.42 -6.13
N THR A 142 -6.11 0.47 -6.01
CA THR A 142 -5.21 0.76 -7.13
C THR A 142 -3.90 0.00 -6.98
N ASP A 143 -3.32 -0.36 -8.11
CA ASP A 143 -1.90 -0.70 -8.21
C ASP A 143 -1.17 0.51 -8.80
N ILE A 144 -0.36 1.17 -7.97
CA ILE A 144 0.34 2.39 -8.37
C ILE A 144 1.31 2.11 -9.52
N SER A 145 1.83 0.89 -9.64
CA SER A 145 2.79 0.54 -10.70
C SER A 145 2.16 0.44 -12.09
N THR A 146 0.87 0.05 -12.15
CA THR A 146 0.13 -0.12 -13.42
C THR A 146 -0.79 1.04 -13.72
N GLY A 147 -1.20 1.80 -12.70
CA GLY A 147 -2.22 2.83 -12.80
C GLY A 147 -3.66 2.28 -12.84
N GLU A 148 -3.86 0.98 -12.62
CA GLU A 148 -5.19 0.40 -12.45
C GLU A 148 -5.89 1.02 -11.25
N PHE A 149 -7.13 1.48 -11.42
CA PHE A 149 -7.95 2.10 -10.39
C PHE A 149 -9.36 1.57 -10.44
N GLN A 150 -9.77 0.85 -9.41
CA GLN A 150 -11.04 0.15 -9.33
C GLN A 150 -11.88 0.64 -8.14
N ASN A 151 -13.21 0.57 -8.27
CA ASN A 151 -14.15 1.01 -7.28
C ASN A 151 -15.29 0.02 -7.10
N LEU A 152 -15.83 -0.09 -5.90
CA LEU A 152 -16.98 -0.92 -5.57
C LEU A 152 -17.87 -0.22 -4.56
N LEU A 153 -19.17 -0.16 -4.82
CA LEU A 153 -20.18 0.24 -3.86
C LEU A 153 -20.73 -0.99 -3.14
N ILE A 154 -20.71 -0.98 -1.83
CA ILE A 154 -21.34 -2.00 -0.99
C ILE A 154 -22.54 -1.36 -0.29
N ASP A 155 -23.73 -1.66 -0.78
CA ASP A 155 -25.02 -1.15 -0.29
C ASP A 155 -25.68 -2.04 0.75
N SER A 156 -25.29 -3.32 0.78
CA SER A 156 -25.86 -4.35 1.66
C SER A 156 -24.85 -5.45 1.92
N GLN A 157 -25.09 -6.25 2.98
CA GLN A 157 -24.26 -7.42 3.31
C GLN A 157 -22.75 -7.08 3.45
N LEU A 158 -22.44 -5.96 4.10
CA LEU A 158 -21.09 -5.41 4.21
C LEU A 158 -20.03 -6.48 4.53
N ASN A 159 -20.29 -7.34 5.53
CA ASN A 159 -19.33 -8.34 5.98
C ASN A 159 -19.00 -9.36 4.89
N LEU A 160 -20.01 -9.84 4.18
CA LEU A 160 -19.86 -10.83 3.12
C LEU A 160 -19.09 -10.24 1.93
N LYS A 161 -19.59 -9.12 1.39
CA LYS A 161 -18.99 -8.45 0.23
C LYS A 161 -17.58 -7.92 0.52
N LEU A 162 -17.33 -7.44 1.75
CA LEU A 162 -15.99 -6.99 2.14
C LEU A 162 -15.01 -8.16 2.25
N ASN A 163 -15.40 -9.31 2.81
CA ASN A 163 -14.56 -10.50 2.82
C ASN A 163 -14.27 -11.01 1.41
N GLU A 164 -15.26 -11.01 0.53
CA GLU A 164 -15.10 -11.41 -0.87
C GLU A 164 -14.08 -10.53 -1.59
N ILE A 165 -14.24 -9.21 -1.55
CA ILE A 165 -13.33 -8.29 -2.22
C ILE A 165 -11.92 -8.36 -1.64
N LEU A 166 -11.76 -8.46 -0.31
CA LEU A 166 -10.48 -8.60 0.34
C LEU A 166 -9.77 -9.90 -0.04
N SER A 167 -10.48 -11.02 -0.12
CA SER A 167 -9.89 -12.31 -0.52
C SER A 167 -9.47 -12.32 -1.98
N ARG A 168 -10.19 -11.60 -2.85
CA ARG A 168 -9.92 -11.48 -4.28
C ARG A 168 -8.76 -10.53 -4.57
N VAL A 169 -8.84 -9.30 -4.04
CA VAL A 169 -7.83 -8.25 -4.29
C VAL A 169 -6.55 -8.50 -3.51
N SER A 170 -6.66 -9.11 -2.32
CA SER A 170 -5.53 -9.36 -1.42
C SER A 170 -4.64 -8.12 -1.23
N PRO A 171 -5.20 -6.97 -0.80
CA PRO A 171 -4.45 -5.73 -0.74
C PRO A 171 -3.27 -5.83 0.23
N ALA A 172 -2.15 -5.20 -0.14
CA ALA A 172 -0.96 -5.11 0.71
C ALA A 172 -1.17 -4.13 1.87
N GLU A 173 -2.03 -3.13 1.65
CA GLU A 173 -2.36 -2.11 2.65
C GLU A 173 -3.81 -1.64 2.47
N ILE A 174 -4.49 -1.37 3.59
CA ILE A 174 -5.86 -0.86 3.62
C ILE A 174 -5.90 0.39 4.50
N ILE A 175 -6.31 1.51 3.92
CA ILE A 175 -6.65 2.73 4.67
C ILE A 175 -8.16 2.85 4.83
N CYS A 176 -8.62 3.51 5.89
CA CYS A 176 -10.05 3.65 6.12
C CYS A 176 -10.38 4.88 6.99
N ASN A 177 -11.65 5.32 6.95
CA ASN A 177 -12.15 6.32 7.87
C ASN A 177 -12.34 5.72 9.29
N SER A 178 -12.54 6.57 10.28
CA SER A 178 -12.70 6.18 11.69
C SER A 178 -13.83 5.17 11.90
N LYS A 179 -14.99 5.34 11.23
CA LYS A 179 -16.15 4.44 11.30
C LYS A 179 -15.82 3.03 10.78
N MET A 180 -15.19 2.94 9.62
CA MET A 180 -14.77 1.66 9.05
C MET A 180 -13.72 1.00 9.95
N LYS A 181 -12.83 1.78 10.57
CA LYS A 181 -11.84 1.26 11.53
C LYS A 181 -12.50 0.57 12.72
N VAL A 182 -13.47 1.22 13.34
CA VAL A 182 -14.24 0.62 14.45
C VAL A 182 -14.97 -0.63 13.98
N ARG A 183 -15.62 -0.56 12.82
CA ARG A 183 -16.36 -1.69 12.25
C ARG A 183 -15.45 -2.86 11.92
N SER A 184 -14.31 -2.63 11.32
CA SER A 184 -13.35 -3.68 10.94
C SER A 184 -12.84 -4.50 12.13
N ASN A 185 -12.72 -3.90 13.32
CA ASN A 185 -12.33 -4.60 14.54
C ASN A 185 -13.40 -5.60 15.03
N GLN A 186 -14.66 -5.44 14.58
CA GLN A 186 -15.79 -6.33 14.91
C GLN A 186 -15.96 -7.45 13.88
N LEU A 187 -15.24 -7.39 12.76
CA LEU A 187 -15.35 -8.32 11.65
C LEU A 187 -14.19 -9.32 11.67
N SER A 188 -14.51 -10.59 11.45
CA SER A 188 -13.51 -11.64 11.25
C SER A 188 -13.00 -11.62 9.81
N LEU A 189 -12.20 -10.60 9.47
CA LEU A 189 -11.63 -10.40 8.13
C LEU A 189 -10.32 -11.19 8.01
N VAL A 190 -10.43 -12.46 7.63
CA VAL A 190 -9.31 -13.41 7.62
C VAL A 190 -8.53 -13.30 6.31
N ARG A 191 -7.22 -13.14 6.44
CA ARG A 191 -6.24 -13.28 5.36
C ARG A 191 -5.54 -14.63 5.50
N TYR A 192 -5.04 -15.18 4.41
CA TYR A 192 -4.12 -16.32 4.49
C TYR A 192 -2.89 -15.95 5.34
N GLY A 193 -2.72 -16.63 6.48
CA GLY A 193 -1.62 -16.36 7.43
C GLY A 193 -1.85 -15.19 8.40
N GLY A 194 -3.10 -14.67 8.54
CA GLY A 194 -3.37 -13.59 9.50
C GLY A 194 -4.73 -12.91 9.32
N ILE A 195 -4.84 -11.69 9.80
CA ILE A 195 -6.03 -10.83 9.72
C ILE A 195 -5.70 -9.60 8.88
N TYR A 196 -6.63 -9.12 8.05
CA TYR A 196 -6.49 -7.85 7.36
C TYR A 196 -6.43 -6.70 8.37
N LYS A 197 -5.39 -5.88 8.25
CA LYS A 197 -5.18 -4.72 9.13
C LYS A 197 -5.67 -3.46 8.43
N PHE A 198 -6.71 -2.86 8.98
CA PHE A 198 -7.21 -1.56 8.55
C PHE A 198 -6.46 -0.45 9.30
N SER A 199 -5.85 0.46 8.56
CA SER A 199 -5.15 1.62 9.11
C SER A 199 -6.07 2.83 8.99
N GLN A 200 -6.38 3.46 10.11
CA GLN A 200 -7.15 4.71 10.07
C GLN A 200 -6.32 5.79 9.38
N TYR A 201 -6.96 6.51 8.46
CA TYR A 201 -6.41 7.70 7.82
C TYR A 201 -7.26 8.92 8.20
N SER A 202 -6.80 10.14 7.87
CA SER A 202 -7.50 11.38 8.21
C SER A 202 -8.94 11.37 7.69
N ASP A 203 -9.92 11.58 8.56
CA ASP A 203 -11.33 11.63 8.18
C ASP A 203 -11.64 12.81 7.24
N ASP A 204 -10.83 13.89 7.28
CA ASP A 204 -10.94 15.01 6.34
C ASP A 204 -10.71 14.58 4.88
N ALA A 205 -9.82 13.61 4.64
CA ALA A 205 -9.58 13.08 3.31
C ALA A 205 -10.79 12.30 2.77
N PHE A 206 -11.63 11.77 3.67
CA PHE A 206 -12.87 11.07 3.34
C PHE A 206 -14.08 12.01 3.31
N SER A 207 -13.96 13.30 3.61
CA SER A 207 -15.05 14.26 3.46
C SER A 207 -15.43 14.37 1.97
N TYR A 208 -16.74 14.44 1.68
CA TYR A 208 -17.21 14.43 0.30
C TYR A 208 -16.60 15.55 -0.54
N ASP A 209 -16.55 16.79 -0.01
CA ASP A 209 -16.06 17.95 -0.75
C ASP A 209 -14.57 17.80 -1.10
N ASN A 210 -13.72 17.42 -0.14
CA ASN A 210 -12.29 17.22 -0.39
C ASN A 210 -12.05 16.04 -1.35
N ALA A 211 -12.77 14.95 -1.15
CA ALA A 211 -12.68 13.76 -1.97
C ALA A 211 -13.15 14.02 -3.42
N PHE A 212 -14.25 14.75 -3.59
CA PHE A 212 -14.80 15.14 -4.89
C PHE A 212 -13.81 15.95 -5.70
N GLU A 213 -13.26 17.03 -5.13
CA GLU A 213 -12.26 17.86 -5.81
C GLU A 213 -11.02 17.05 -6.20
N LYS A 214 -10.58 16.14 -5.34
CA LYS A 214 -9.43 15.27 -5.62
C LYS A 214 -9.72 14.30 -6.78
N VAL A 215 -10.86 13.61 -6.76
CA VAL A 215 -11.26 12.67 -7.83
C VAL A 215 -11.41 13.39 -9.16
N LYS A 216 -12.07 14.55 -9.17
CA LYS A 216 -12.28 15.38 -10.36
C LYS A 216 -10.96 15.90 -10.96
N ALA A 217 -9.97 16.22 -10.10
CA ALA A 217 -8.67 16.69 -10.56
C ALA A 217 -7.82 15.59 -11.21
N VAL A 218 -7.99 14.32 -10.81
CA VAL A 218 -7.14 13.20 -11.22
C VAL A 218 -7.80 12.32 -12.27
N LEU A 219 -9.08 11.93 -12.10
CA LEU A 219 -9.76 10.97 -12.97
C LEU A 219 -10.56 11.67 -14.07
N LYS A 220 -10.27 11.31 -15.33
CA LYS A 220 -10.94 11.91 -16.50
C LYS A 220 -12.41 11.48 -16.66
N ASN A 221 -12.76 10.29 -16.19
CA ASN A 221 -14.10 9.71 -16.29
C ASN A 221 -14.90 9.87 -15.00
N PHE A 222 -14.82 11.04 -14.39
CA PHE A 222 -15.44 11.37 -13.12
C PHE A 222 -16.95 11.08 -13.07
N SER A 223 -17.68 11.25 -14.18
CA SER A 223 -19.13 11.00 -14.24
C SER A 223 -19.56 9.58 -13.84
N MET A 224 -18.64 8.63 -13.84
CA MET A 224 -18.94 7.26 -13.38
C MET A 224 -19.32 7.18 -11.89
N PHE A 225 -18.96 8.20 -11.10
CA PHE A 225 -19.26 8.28 -9.66
C PHE A 225 -20.64 8.88 -9.36
N ASP A 226 -21.41 9.30 -10.38
CA ASP A 226 -22.73 9.90 -10.19
C ASP A 226 -23.64 8.95 -9.41
N GLY A 227 -24.25 9.48 -8.33
CA GLY A 227 -25.09 8.71 -7.41
C GLY A 227 -24.36 7.75 -6.45
N LYS A 228 -23.03 7.83 -6.36
CA LYS A 228 -22.20 6.93 -5.51
C LYS A 228 -21.25 7.73 -4.61
N PRO A 229 -21.77 8.54 -3.68
CA PRO A 229 -20.95 9.43 -2.85
C PRO A 229 -19.93 8.66 -1.98
N GLU A 230 -20.26 7.44 -1.54
CA GLU A 230 -19.35 6.62 -0.73
C GLU A 230 -18.09 6.23 -1.52
N CYS A 231 -18.25 5.97 -2.81
CA CYS A 231 -17.12 5.68 -3.69
C CYS A 231 -16.29 6.92 -3.99
N VAL A 232 -16.91 8.11 -4.09
CA VAL A 232 -16.17 9.38 -4.17
C VAL A 232 -15.29 9.56 -2.93
N CYS A 233 -15.85 9.39 -1.73
CA CYS A 233 -15.12 9.52 -0.46
C CYS A 233 -13.94 8.54 -0.39
N SER A 234 -14.16 7.28 -0.75
CA SER A 234 -13.12 6.25 -0.77
C SER A 234 -12.02 6.54 -1.81
N ALA A 235 -12.41 6.87 -3.05
CA ALA A 235 -11.48 7.16 -4.13
C ALA A 235 -10.65 8.42 -3.85
N GLY A 236 -11.28 9.50 -3.37
CA GLY A 236 -10.60 10.74 -3.03
C GLY A 236 -9.56 10.56 -1.92
N ALA A 237 -9.91 9.85 -0.85
CA ALA A 237 -8.98 9.53 0.23
C ALA A 237 -7.81 8.66 -0.26
N LEU A 238 -8.05 7.71 -1.16
CA LEU A 238 -7.00 6.89 -1.77
C LEU A 238 -6.01 7.75 -2.56
N LEU A 239 -6.50 8.64 -3.41
CA LEU A 239 -5.68 9.56 -4.21
C LEU A 239 -4.89 10.53 -3.33
N ASP A 240 -5.52 11.08 -2.27
CA ASP A 240 -4.85 11.96 -1.31
C ASP A 240 -3.72 11.24 -0.56
N TYR A 241 -3.96 10.00 -0.13
CA TYR A 241 -2.95 9.18 0.53
C TYR A 241 -1.73 8.92 -0.35
N ILE A 242 -1.96 8.56 -1.62
CA ILE A 242 -0.87 8.29 -2.57
C ILE A 242 -0.07 9.59 -2.82
N GLU A 243 -0.72 10.71 -3.02
CA GLU A 243 -0.04 11.99 -3.26
C GLU A 243 0.81 12.41 -2.07
N LYS A 244 0.29 12.29 -0.85
CA LYS A 244 1.02 12.63 0.37
C LYS A 244 2.21 11.71 0.64
N THR A 245 2.08 10.41 0.37
CA THR A 245 3.14 9.43 0.60
C THR A 245 4.21 9.49 -0.48
N GLN A 246 3.83 9.58 -1.75
CA GLN A 246 4.76 9.59 -2.88
C GLN A 246 5.35 10.97 -3.17
N LYS A 247 4.71 12.05 -2.69
CA LYS A 247 5.10 13.44 -2.97
C LYS A 247 5.33 13.74 -4.46
N ARG A 248 4.59 13.02 -5.32
CA ARG A 248 4.64 13.13 -6.79
C ARG A 248 3.23 13.20 -7.35
N THR A 249 3.08 13.82 -8.51
CA THR A 249 1.80 13.87 -9.23
C THR A 249 1.44 12.49 -9.81
N LEU A 250 0.17 12.11 -9.71
CA LEU A 250 -0.38 10.82 -10.14
C LEU A 250 -0.72 10.80 -11.64
N LYS A 251 0.22 11.22 -12.50
CA LYS A 251 -0.02 11.40 -13.95
C LYS A 251 -0.40 10.12 -14.69
N HIS A 252 -0.13 8.96 -14.14
CA HIS A 252 -0.40 7.66 -14.75
C HIS A 252 -1.75 7.07 -14.36
N ILE A 253 -2.35 7.51 -13.25
CA ILE A 253 -3.73 7.16 -12.88
C ILE A 253 -4.64 8.16 -13.59
N LYS A 254 -5.31 7.74 -14.67
CA LYS A 254 -6.10 8.65 -15.52
C LYS A 254 -7.59 8.36 -15.52
N SER A 255 -7.97 7.12 -15.28
CA SER A 255 -9.35 6.66 -15.29
C SER A 255 -9.55 5.61 -14.21
N GLY A 256 -10.75 5.55 -13.69
CA GLY A 256 -11.21 4.47 -12.82
C GLY A 256 -12.23 3.60 -13.53
N GLU A 257 -12.50 2.45 -12.94
CA GLU A 257 -13.55 1.54 -13.37
C GLU A 257 -14.36 1.10 -12.14
N PHE A 258 -15.62 0.75 -12.35
CA PHE A 258 -16.37 0.04 -11.32
C PHE A 258 -16.23 -1.46 -11.51
N ASP A 259 -16.05 -2.14 -10.39
CA ASP A 259 -16.04 -3.59 -10.35
C ASP A 259 -17.49 -4.10 -10.50
N ASP A 260 -17.84 -4.46 -11.72
CA ASP A 260 -19.16 -5.00 -12.03
C ASP A 260 -19.19 -6.51 -11.72
N ALA A 261 -19.67 -6.83 -10.54
CA ALA A 261 -19.75 -8.23 -10.09
C ALA A 261 -20.72 -9.07 -10.95
N GLU A 262 -21.68 -8.46 -11.65
CA GLU A 262 -22.70 -9.17 -12.42
C GLU A 262 -22.13 -9.79 -13.70
N GLN A 263 -21.04 -9.26 -14.23
CA GLN A 263 -20.39 -9.77 -15.46
C GLN A 263 -19.46 -10.96 -15.21
N TYR A 264 -19.20 -11.30 -13.95
CA TYR A 264 -18.21 -12.32 -13.59
C TYR A 264 -18.80 -13.36 -12.66
N MET A 265 -18.29 -14.59 -12.79
CA MET A 265 -18.64 -15.67 -11.88
C MET A 265 -18.13 -15.37 -10.47
N THR A 266 -19.03 -15.38 -9.50
CA THR A 266 -18.68 -15.20 -8.10
C THR A 266 -18.01 -16.47 -7.57
N ILE A 267 -16.76 -16.32 -7.13
CA ILE A 267 -16.01 -17.39 -6.44
C ILE A 267 -15.74 -16.87 -5.02
N ASP A 268 -16.40 -17.45 -4.03
CA ASP A 268 -16.23 -17.04 -2.64
C ASP A 268 -14.83 -17.37 -2.07
N ALA A 269 -14.51 -16.81 -0.90
CA ALA A 269 -13.21 -16.98 -0.26
C ALA A 269 -12.90 -18.46 0.07
N ASN A 270 -13.91 -19.26 0.42
CA ASN A 270 -13.72 -20.66 0.72
C ASN A 270 -13.46 -21.48 -0.54
N ALA A 271 -14.24 -21.24 -1.60
CA ALA A 271 -14.04 -21.89 -2.90
C ALA A 271 -12.65 -21.56 -3.47
N ARG A 272 -12.21 -20.29 -3.42
CA ARG A 272 -10.86 -19.87 -3.84
C ARG A 272 -9.77 -20.63 -3.12
N ARG A 273 -9.92 -20.79 -1.80
CA ARG A 273 -8.96 -21.51 -0.96
C ARG A 273 -8.99 -23.00 -1.21
N THR A 274 -10.18 -23.62 -1.30
CA THR A 274 -10.34 -25.05 -1.49
C THR A 274 -9.87 -25.51 -2.86
N LEU A 275 -10.10 -24.69 -3.90
CA LEU A 275 -9.61 -24.92 -5.26
C LEU A 275 -8.13 -24.54 -5.44
N GLU A 276 -7.49 -23.98 -4.41
CA GLU A 276 -6.09 -23.56 -4.44
C GLU A 276 -5.74 -22.71 -5.67
N LEU A 277 -6.63 -21.77 -6.03
CA LEU A 277 -6.50 -21.02 -7.30
C LEU A 277 -5.20 -20.21 -7.34
N MET A 278 -4.91 -19.44 -6.28
CA MET A 278 -3.78 -18.51 -6.21
C MET A 278 -2.67 -18.94 -5.26
N SER A 279 -3.01 -19.75 -4.26
CA SER A 279 -2.07 -20.26 -3.27
C SER A 279 -2.50 -21.64 -2.82
N SER A 280 -1.51 -22.50 -2.55
CA SER A 280 -1.75 -23.82 -1.93
C SER A 280 -2.22 -23.68 -0.49
N SER A 281 -2.72 -24.75 0.09
CA SER A 281 -3.16 -24.84 1.50
C SER A 281 -2.06 -24.43 2.50
N GLY A 282 -0.78 -24.52 2.11
CA GLY A 282 0.36 -24.01 2.88
C GLY A 282 0.68 -22.52 2.69
N GLY A 283 -0.12 -21.74 1.94
CA GLY A 283 0.10 -20.31 1.68
C GLY A 283 1.19 -19.98 0.67
N LYS A 284 1.74 -20.97 0.05
CA LYS A 284 2.76 -20.80 -0.99
C LYS A 284 2.09 -20.74 -2.37
N THR A 285 2.67 -20.00 -3.29
CA THR A 285 2.22 -20.00 -4.70
C THR A 285 2.53 -21.36 -5.36
N SER A 286 3.59 -22.04 -4.91
CA SER A 286 3.93 -23.40 -5.36
C SER A 286 2.80 -24.39 -5.01
N GLY A 287 2.33 -25.15 -6.00
CA GLY A 287 1.22 -26.08 -5.87
C GLY A 287 -0.16 -25.48 -6.14
N SER A 288 -0.28 -24.17 -6.39
CA SER A 288 -1.54 -23.55 -6.79
C SER A 288 -1.85 -23.77 -8.27
N LEU A 289 -3.14 -23.65 -8.63
CA LEU A 289 -3.59 -23.76 -10.03
C LEU A 289 -2.88 -22.74 -10.92
N ILE A 290 -2.81 -21.47 -10.51
CA ILE A 290 -2.14 -20.43 -11.29
C ILE A 290 -0.69 -20.80 -11.61
N LYS A 291 0.04 -21.40 -10.64
CA LYS A 291 1.44 -21.77 -10.86
C LYS A 291 1.62 -22.92 -11.86
N ILE A 292 0.62 -23.80 -11.98
CA ILE A 292 0.64 -24.92 -12.92
C ILE A 292 0.34 -24.45 -14.35
N ILE A 293 -0.64 -23.52 -14.50
CA ILE A 293 -1.08 -23.06 -15.82
C ILE A 293 -0.30 -21.86 -16.36
N ASP A 294 0.44 -21.14 -15.50
CA ASP A 294 1.20 -19.96 -15.91
C ASP A 294 2.46 -20.33 -16.71
N ASN A 295 2.32 -20.29 -18.01
CA ASN A 295 3.42 -20.41 -18.99
C ASN A 295 3.65 -19.08 -19.73
N THR A 296 3.23 -17.96 -19.15
CA THR A 296 3.37 -16.64 -19.79
C THR A 296 4.83 -16.21 -19.83
N SER A 297 5.21 -15.51 -20.91
CA SER A 297 6.57 -15.02 -21.11
C SER A 297 6.79 -13.60 -20.59
N THR A 298 5.72 -12.91 -20.16
CA THR A 298 5.79 -11.51 -19.69
C THR A 298 5.01 -11.30 -18.41
N SER A 299 5.46 -10.35 -17.59
CA SER A 299 4.73 -9.95 -16.37
C SER A 299 3.31 -9.44 -16.67
N MET A 300 3.09 -8.83 -17.84
CA MET A 300 1.75 -8.39 -18.25
C MET A 300 0.83 -9.59 -18.53
N GLY A 301 1.35 -10.61 -19.21
CA GLY A 301 0.63 -11.86 -19.47
C GLY A 301 0.28 -12.59 -18.18
N ALA A 302 1.23 -12.73 -17.26
CA ALA A 302 1.00 -13.34 -15.95
C ALA A 302 -0.10 -12.63 -15.14
N ARG A 303 -0.07 -11.29 -15.10
CA ARG A 303 -1.12 -10.49 -14.45
C ARG A 303 -2.48 -10.64 -15.14
N MET A 304 -2.52 -10.71 -16.47
CA MET A 304 -3.77 -10.93 -17.20
C MET A 304 -4.34 -12.32 -16.94
N LEU A 305 -3.53 -13.37 -16.99
CA LEU A 305 -3.93 -14.73 -16.66
C LEU A 305 -4.51 -14.81 -15.25
N LYS A 306 -3.84 -14.20 -14.29
CA LYS A 306 -4.31 -14.09 -12.91
C LYS A 306 -5.67 -13.39 -12.82
N LYS A 307 -5.83 -12.25 -13.49
CA LYS A 307 -7.10 -11.50 -13.53
C LYS A 307 -8.23 -12.36 -14.10
N TRP A 308 -7.98 -13.13 -15.14
CA TRP A 308 -8.98 -14.01 -15.74
C TRP A 308 -9.36 -15.17 -14.82
N LEU A 309 -8.41 -15.72 -14.08
CA LEU A 309 -8.68 -16.80 -13.12
C LEU A 309 -9.44 -16.28 -11.87
N GLU A 310 -9.15 -15.05 -11.46
CA GLU A 310 -9.83 -14.39 -10.34
C GLU A 310 -11.25 -13.94 -10.67
N LYS A 311 -11.50 -13.58 -11.94
CA LYS A 311 -12.78 -13.08 -12.46
C LYS A 311 -13.14 -13.81 -13.76
N PRO A 312 -13.61 -15.08 -13.69
CA PRO A 312 -14.08 -15.76 -14.88
C PRO A 312 -15.29 -15.04 -15.45
N SER A 313 -15.27 -14.74 -16.76
CA SER A 313 -16.36 -14.05 -17.45
C SER A 313 -17.61 -14.94 -17.53
N LEU A 314 -18.79 -14.34 -17.41
CA LEU A 314 -20.08 -14.95 -17.72
C LEU A 314 -20.56 -14.57 -19.13
N ASP A 315 -19.89 -13.63 -19.80
CA ASP A 315 -20.20 -13.23 -21.16
C ASP A 315 -19.63 -14.25 -22.16
N ILE A 316 -20.53 -14.93 -22.86
CA ILE A 316 -20.22 -15.94 -23.88
C ILE A 316 -19.41 -15.33 -25.04
N GLY A 317 -19.71 -14.08 -25.43
CA GLY A 317 -18.98 -13.37 -26.47
C GLY A 317 -17.51 -13.15 -26.11
N GLU A 318 -17.26 -12.69 -24.88
CA GLU A 318 -15.92 -12.52 -24.34
C GLU A 318 -15.17 -13.85 -24.18
N ILE A 319 -15.86 -14.90 -23.72
CA ILE A 319 -15.28 -16.24 -23.59
C ILE A 319 -14.82 -16.75 -24.96
N ASN A 320 -15.71 -16.69 -25.98
CA ASN A 320 -15.36 -17.14 -27.33
C ASN A 320 -14.21 -16.31 -27.93
N ARG A 321 -14.23 -14.99 -27.77
CA ARG A 321 -13.14 -14.12 -28.21
C ARG A 321 -11.78 -14.50 -27.60
N ARG A 322 -11.76 -14.91 -26.34
CA ARG A 322 -10.53 -15.38 -25.67
C ARG A 322 -10.10 -16.75 -26.19
N LEU A 323 -11.05 -17.66 -26.44
CA LEU A 323 -10.78 -18.99 -27.03
C LEU A 323 -10.25 -18.88 -28.45
N ASP A 324 -10.80 -17.96 -29.25
CA ASP A 324 -10.33 -17.72 -30.62
C ASP A 324 -8.92 -17.13 -30.70
N ALA A 325 -8.45 -16.48 -29.62
CA ALA A 325 -7.12 -15.90 -29.52
C ALA A 325 -6.03 -16.90 -29.09
N VAL A 326 -6.41 -18.08 -28.61
CA VAL A 326 -5.51 -19.14 -28.17
C VAL A 326 -5.34 -20.20 -29.26
#